data_52d8e396d9793c9b40e9e1b4b06b5b0b
#
_entry.id   52d8e396d9793c9b40e9e1b4b06b5b0b
#
_cell.length_a   1.000
_cell.length_b   1.000
_cell.length_c   1.000
_cell.angle_alpha   90.00
_cell.angle_beta   90.00
_cell.angle_gamma   90.00
#
_symmetry.space_group_name_H-M   'P 1'
#
loop_
_entity.id
_entity.type
_entity.pdbx_description
1 polymer ?
#
loop_
_entity_poly.entity_id
_entity_poly.type
_entity_poly.pdbx_seq_one_letter_code
_entity_poly.pdbx_strand_id
1 'polypeptide(L)'
;MAGQKITRQDAPPELWERQDGESAQAFQAFAAYRDMGAERSLHKVAEKLSKSDALMKRWSSQWHWGIRADAWDDELDRRTCRELQKGIAEMRKNHVGIAKAMLVKSLQALQRIPVDEMTPRDVATMVD
;
A
#
# COMPACT_ATOMS: atom_id res chain seq x y z
N MET A 1 4.89 38.08 -8.35
CA MET A 1 3.57 37.42 -8.20
C MET A 1 3.76 36.21 -7.31
N ALA A 2 3.14 36.22 -6.15
CA ALA A 2 3.14 35.04 -5.32
C ALA A 2 2.28 33.96 -5.99
N GLY A 3 2.88 32.83 -6.33
CA GLY A 3 2.13 31.69 -6.84
C GLY A 3 1.09 31.24 -5.83
N GLN A 4 -0.16 31.11 -6.24
CA GLN A 4 -1.17 30.52 -5.40
C GLN A 4 -0.76 29.09 -5.08
N LYS A 5 -0.72 28.74 -3.79
CA LYS A 5 -0.56 27.35 -3.38
C LYS A 5 -1.80 26.60 -3.86
N ILE A 6 -1.64 25.74 -4.84
CA ILE A 6 -2.69 24.83 -5.27
C ILE A 6 -2.97 23.91 -4.08
N THR A 7 -4.13 24.06 -3.47
CA THR A 7 -4.58 23.14 -2.43
C THR A 7 -5.06 21.86 -3.09
N ARG A 8 -5.08 20.76 -2.34
CA ARG A 8 -5.56 19.47 -2.83
C ARG A 8 -7.00 19.54 -3.38
N GLN A 9 -7.75 20.57 -2.98
CA GLN A 9 -9.11 20.83 -3.43
C GLN A 9 -9.18 21.52 -4.81
N ASP A 10 -8.08 22.14 -5.24
CA ASP A 10 -8.02 22.87 -6.51
C ASP A 10 -7.40 22.03 -7.63
N ALA A 11 -6.86 20.84 -7.31
CA ALA A 11 -6.34 19.91 -8.30
C ALA A 11 -7.49 19.21 -9.03
N PRO A 12 -7.33 18.92 -10.35
CA PRO A 12 -8.33 18.14 -11.06
C PRO A 12 -8.48 16.76 -10.41
N PRO A 13 -9.68 16.16 -10.43
CA PRO A 13 -9.90 14.84 -9.86
C PRO A 13 -9.06 13.79 -10.57
N GLU A 14 -8.57 12.81 -9.80
CA GLU A 14 -7.87 11.67 -10.37
C GLU A 14 -8.83 10.84 -11.24
N LEU A 15 -8.29 10.10 -12.19
CA LEU A 15 -9.10 9.32 -13.14
C LEU A 15 -10.06 8.34 -12.46
N TRP A 16 -9.68 7.80 -11.31
CA TRP A 16 -10.53 6.88 -10.54
C TRP A 16 -11.53 7.57 -9.61
N GLU A 17 -11.48 8.88 -9.52
CA GLU A 17 -12.43 9.69 -8.73
C GLU A 17 -13.58 10.17 -9.62
N ARG A 18 -14.62 10.70 -9.00
CA ARG A 18 -15.74 11.29 -9.73
C ARG A 18 -15.26 12.47 -10.56
N GLN A 19 -15.56 12.45 -11.85
CA GLN A 19 -15.18 13.50 -12.78
C GLN A 19 -16.18 14.66 -12.75
N ASP A 20 -15.73 15.83 -13.19
CA ASP A 20 -16.58 16.99 -13.33
C ASP A 20 -17.71 16.72 -14.35
N GLY A 21 -18.93 16.98 -13.94
CA GLY A 21 -20.10 16.71 -14.75
C GLY A 21 -20.61 15.28 -14.69
N GLU A 22 -19.87 14.35 -14.08
CA GLU A 22 -20.34 12.98 -13.87
C GLU A 22 -21.41 12.93 -12.77
N SER A 23 -22.57 12.34 -13.05
CA SER A 23 -23.63 12.21 -12.07
C SER A 23 -23.24 11.23 -10.95
N ALA A 24 -23.85 11.37 -9.77
CA ALA A 24 -23.61 10.45 -8.67
C ALA A 24 -23.96 9.00 -9.04
N GLN A 25 -25.00 8.80 -9.82
CA GLN A 25 -25.41 7.48 -10.28
C GLN A 25 -24.43 6.87 -11.27
N ALA A 26 -23.95 7.67 -12.24
CA ALA A 26 -22.94 7.23 -13.20
C ALA A 26 -21.62 6.89 -12.50
N PHE A 27 -21.20 7.70 -11.54
CA PHE A 27 -20.01 7.42 -10.73
C PHE A 27 -20.17 6.15 -9.87
N GLN A 28 -21.34 5.95 -9.27
CA GLN A 28 -21.61 4.73 -8.50
C GLN A 28 -21.48 3.47 -9.37
N ALA A 29 -21.97 3.54 -10.59
CA ALA A 29 -21.84 2.46 -11.56
C ALA A 29 -20.36 2.24 -11.95
N PHE A 30 -19.63 3.31 -12.21
CA PHE A 30 -18.18 3.23 -12.47
C PHE A 30 -17.42 2.64 -11.27
N ALA A 31 -17.72 3.06 -10.06
CA ALA A 31 -17.07 2.55 -8.85
C ALA A 31 -17.30 1.04 -8.69
N ALA A 32 -18.51 0.56 -8.96
CA ALA A 32 -18.80 -0.86 -8.96
C ALA A 32 -17.99 -1.62 -10.01
N TYR A 33 -17.87 -1.09 -11.22
CA TYR A 33 -17.03 -1.64 -12.28
C TYR A 33 -15.55 -1.63 -11.91
N ARG A 34 -15.05 -0.49 -11.43
CA ARG A 34 -13.68 -0.31 -10.98
C ARG A 34 -13.28 -1.35 -9.93
N ASP A 35 -14.12 -1.55 -8.93
CA ASP A 35 -13.83 -2.40 -7.78
C ASP A 35 -13.95 -3.91 -8.06
N MET A 36 -14.49 -4.30 -9.20
CA MET A 36 -14.53 -5.70 -9.63
C MET A 36 -13.14 -6.28 -9.97
N GLY A 37 -12.17 -5.44 -10.26
CA GLY A 37 -10.82 -5.89 -10.61
C GLY A 37 -10.78 -6.68 -11.93
N ALA A 38 -10.03 -7.77 -11.96
CA ALA A 38 -9.82 -8.58 -13.16
C ALA A 38 -11.11 -9.20 -13.74
N GLU A 39 -12.16 -9.30 -12.94
CA GLU A 39 -13.46 -9.88 -13.37
C GLU A 39 -14.47 -8.85 -13.82
N ARG A 40 -14.03 -7.67 -14.22
CA ARG A 40 -14.89 -6.58 -14.66
C ARG A 40 -15.78 -6.99 -15.81
N SER A 41 -17.08 -6.65 -15.71
CA SER A 41 -18.07 -6.87 -16.75
C SER A 41 -19.16 -5.81 -16.63
N LEU A 42 -19.51 -5.17 -17.74
CA LEU A 42 -20.61 -4.23 -17.79
C LEU A 42 -21.94 -4.90 -17.45
N HIS A 43 -22.12 -6.14 -17.87
CA HIS A 43 -23.31 -6.92 -17.55
C HIS A 43 -23.45 -7.18 -16.05
N LYS A 44 -22.37 -7.54 -15.37
CA LYS A 44 -22.35 -7.73 -13.91
C LYS A 44 -22.71 -6.45 -13.14
N VAL A 45 -22.22 -5.31 -13.61
CA VAL A 45 -22.59 -4.01 -13.03
C VAL A 45 -24.07 -3.72 -13.23
N ALA A 46 -24.59 -3.96 -14.44
CA ALA A 46 -26.00 -3.78 -14.75
C ALA A 46 -26.89 -4.63 -13.84
N GLU A 47 -26.56 -5.89 -13.65
CA GLU A 47 -27.28 -6.78 -12.72
C GLU A 47 -27.20 -6.27 -11.27
N LYS A 48 -26.02 -5.91 -10.81
CA LYS A 48 -25.80 -5.45 -9.43
C LYS A 48 -26.61 -4.19 -9.10
N LEU A 49 -26.72 -3.28 -10.06
CA LEU A 49 -27.42 -2.00 -9.87
C LEU A 49 -28.86 -2.01 -10.39
N SER A 50 -29.32 -3.14 -10.93
CA SER A 50 -30.65 -3.25 -11.56
C SER A 50 -30.85 -2.23 -12.67
N LYS A 51 -29.84 -2.07 -13.52
CA LYS A 51 -29.86 -1.16 -14.65
C LYS A 51 -29.68 -1.92 -15.97
N SER A 52 -29.94 -1.25 -17.11
CA SER A 52 -29.78 -1.89 -18.42
C SER A 52 -28.33 -1.97 -18.87
N ASP A 53 -28.01 -3.01 -19.65
CA ASP A 53 -26.68 -3.15 -20.26
C ASP A 53 -26.38 -2.00 -21.21
N ALA A 54 -27.40 -1.51 -21.94
CA ALA A 54 -27.26 -0.38 -22.86
C ALA A 54 -26.83 0.91 -22.13
N LEU A 55 -27.38 1.16 -20.95
CA LEU A 55 -27.00 2.31 -20.12
C LEU A 55 -25.56 2.18 -19.63
N MET A 56 -25.15 0.99 -19.20
CA MET A 56 -23.77 0.73 -18.77
C MET A 56 -22.76 0.95 -19.90
N LYS A 57 -23.08 0.47 -21.12
CA LYS A 57 -22.26 0.71 -22.32
C LYS A 57 -22.14 2.20 -22.63
N ARG A 58 -23.24 2.94 -22.53
CA ARG A 58 -23.26 4.38 -22.79
C ARG A 58 -22.36 5.12 -21.78
N TRP A 59 -22.51 4.86 -20.50
CA TRP A 59 -21.69 5.48 -19.48
C TRP A 59 -20.22 5.08 -19.61
N SER A 60 -19.93 3.82 -19.90
CA SER A 60 -18.58 3.32 -20.13
C SER A 60 -17.87 4.08 -21.26
N SER A 61 -18.56 4.29 -22.38
CA SER A 61 -18.02 5.06 -23.50
C SER A 61 -17.89 6.56 -23.17
N GLN A 62 -18.91 7.14 -22.58
CA GLN A 62 -18.95 8.57 -22.24
C GLN A 62 -17.90 8.96 -21.23
N TRP A 63 -17.67 8.14 -20.21
CA TRP A 63 -16.80 8.42 -19.08
C TRP A 63 -15.50 7.61 -19.10
N HIS A 64 -15.16 6.97 -20.19
CA HIS A 64 -13.90 6.25 -20.41
C HIS A 64 -13.55 5.26 -19.28
N TRP A 65 -14.47 4.39 -18.96
CA TRP A 65 -14.34 3.45 -17.84
C TRP A 65 -13.13 2.54 -17.95
N GLY A 66 -12.79 2.06 -19.15
CA GLY A 66 -11.64 1.18 -19.36
C GLY A 66 -10.33 1.83 -18.91
N ILE A 67 -10.06 3.04 -19.41
CA ILE A 67 -8.85 3.79 -19.09
C ILE A 67 -8.80 4.15 -17.60
N ARG A 68 -9.94 4.57 -17.05
CA ARG A 68 -10.04 4.97 -15.63
C ARG A 68 -9.86 3.78 -14.69
N ALA A 69 -10.40 2.62 -15.05
CA ALA A 69 -10.23 1.39 -14.27
C ALA A 69 -8.79 0.89 -14.31
N ASP A 70 -8.13 0.97 -15.46
CA ASP A 70 -6.70 0.63 -15.59
C ASP A 70 -5.84 1.56 -14.73
N ALA A 71 -6.13 2.86 -14.74
CA ALA A 71 -5.44 3.81 -13.88
C ALA A 71 -5.62 3.49 -12.39
N TRP A 72 -6.79 3.03 -12.01
CA TRP A 72 -7.06 2.57 -10.65
C TRP A 72 -6.26 1.34 -10.27
N ASP A 73 -6.16 0.36 -11.16
CA ASP A 73 -5.36 -0.84 -10.93
C ASP A 73 -3.89 -0.49 -10.74
N ASP A 74 -3.35 0.39 -11.55
CA ASP A 74 -1.98 0.89 -11.41
C ASP A 74 -1.76 1.59 -10.07
N GLU A 75 -2.74 2.39 -9.62
CA GLU A 75 -2.67 3.05 -8.32
C GLU A 75 -2.73 2.06 -7.16
N LEU A 76 -3.57 1.04 -7.25
CA LEU A 76 -3.62 -0.04 -6.25
C LEU A 76 -2.28 -0.78 -6.15
N ASP A 77 -1.66 -1.08 -7.29
CA ASP A 77 -0.35 -1.71 -7.33
C ASP A 77 0.71 -0.83 -6.66
N ARG A 78 0.71 0.47 -6.95
CA ARG A 78 1.62 1.42 -6.30
C ARG A 78 1.40 1.50 -4.80
N ARG A 79 0.15 1.49 -4.34
CA ARG A 79 -0.19 1.49 -2.90
C ARG A 79 0.30 0.23 -2.22
N THR A 80 0.09 -0.92 -2.84
CA THR A 80 0.54 -2.21 -2.33
C THR A 80 2.07 -2.25 -2.22
N CYS A 81 2.78 -1.80 -3.24
CA CYS A 81 4.25 -1.71 -3.21
C CYS A 81 4.75 -0.80 -2.09
N ARG A 82 4.12 0.36 -1.89
CA ARG A 82 4.49 1.28 -0.81
C ARG A 82 4.29 0.66 0.57
N GLU A 83 3.17 -0.01 0.78
CA GLU A 83 2.89 -0.68 2.05
C GLU A 83 3.86 -1.83 2.31
N LEU A 84 4.19 -2.61 1.28
CA LEU A 84 5.20 -3.66 1.36
C LEU A 84 6.58 -3.10 1.74
N GLN A 85 7.00 -2.01 1.10
CA GLN A 85 8.28 -1.35 1.38
C GLN A 85 8.34 -0.83 2.82
N LYS A 86 7.24 -0.24 3.31
CA LYS A 86 7.13 0.20 4.70
C LYS A 86 7.26 -0.98 5.67
N GLY A 87 6.56 -2.07 5.40
CA GLY A 87 6.63 -3.29 6.22
C GLY A 87 8.04 -3.87 6.28
N ILE A 88 8.74 -3.92 5.14
CA ILE A 88 10.12 -4.39 5.06
C ILE A 88 11.05 -3.46 5.86
N ALA A 89 10.89 -2.14 5.72
CA ALA A 89 11.69 -1.17 6.45
C ALA A 89 11.50 -1.28 7.97
N GLU A 90 10.27 -1.45 8.43
CA GLU A 90 9.96 -1.67 9.86
C GLU A 90 10.55 -2.98 10.37
N MET A 91 10.43 -4.05 9.59
CA MET A 91 11.02 -5.35 9.92
C MET A 91 12.54 -5.26 10.11
N ARG A 92 13.23 -4.58 9.17
CA ARG A 92 14.68 -4.36 9.26
C ARG A 92 15.05 -3.57 10.51
N LYS A 93 14.30 -2.51 10.80
CA LYS A 93 14.50 -1.67 11.99
C LYS A 93 14.34 -2.49 13.27
N ASN A 94 13.32 -3.33 13.35
CA ASN A 94 13.05 -4.20 14.49
C ASN A 94 14.17 -5.24 14.66
N HIS A 95 14.62 -5.88 13.60
CA HIS A 95 15.72 -6.84 13.63
C HIS A 95 17.02 -6.19 14.12
N VAL A 96 17.36 -5.01 13.65
CA VAL A 96 18.53 -4.27 14.12
C VAL A 96 18.41 -3.92 15.60
N GLY A 97 17.23 -3.48 16.04
CA GLY A 97 16.97 -3.18 17.45
C GLY A 97 17.14 -4.39 18.36
N ILE A 98 16.60 -5.54 17.96
CA ILE A 98 16.74 -6.81 18.69
C ILE A 98 18.21 -7.24 18.73
N ALA A 99 18.91 -7.18 17.60
CA ALA A 99 20.32 -7.55 17.52
C ALA A 99 21.18 -6.67 18.46
N LYS A 100 20.94 -5.36 18.48
CA LYS A 100 21.63 -4.43 19.39
C LYS A 100 21.34 -4.74 20.85
N ALA A 101 20.08 -5.03 21.19
CA ALA A 101 19.70 -5.38 22.56
C ALA A 101 20.37 -6.68 23.02
N MET A 102 20.42 -7.69 22.16
CA MET A 102 21.11 -8.96 22.43
C MET A 102 22.59 -8.75 22.62
N LEU A 103 23.23 -7.91 21.79
CA LEU A 103 24.66 -7.60 21.91
C LEU A 103 24.97 -6.91 23.24
N VAL A 104 24.18 -5.91 23.62
CA VAL A 104 24.34 -5.21 24.91
C VAL A 104 24.22 -6.18 26.08
N LYS A 105 23.21 -7.05 26.07
CA LYS A 105 23.04 -8.05 27.14
C LYS A 105 24.21 -9.03 27.21
N SER A 106 24.73 -9.45 26.06
CA SER A 106 25.87 -10.35 25.97
C SER A 106 27.13 -9.69 26.56
N LEU A 107 27.38 -8.43 26.21
CA LEU A 107 28.51 -7.66 26.75
C LEU A 107 28.38 -7.47 28.27
N GLN A 108 27.21 -7.17 28.79
CA GLN A 108 26.95 -7.05 30.23
C GLN A 108 27.19 -8.39 30.95
N ALA A 109 26.77 -9.50 30.37
CA ALA A 109 27.00 -10.84 30.93
C ALA A 109 28.52 -11.14 31.00
N LEU A 110 29.26 -10.82 29.94
CA LEU A 110 30.72 -10.99 29.92
C LEU A 110 31.44 -10.14 30.98
N GLN A 111 30.99 -8.90 31.22
CA GLN A 111 31.55 -8.02 32.23
C GLN A 111 31.34 -8.51 33.65
N ARG A 112 30.32 -9.35 33.90
CA ARG A 112 30.03 -9.95 35.23
C ARG A 112 30.88 -11.15 35.55
N ILE A 113 31.60 -11.72 34.56
CA ILE A 113 32.45 -12.88 34.75
C ILE A 113 33.82 -12.38 35.22
N PRO A 114 34.29 -12.75 36.45
CA PRO A 114 35.61 -12.36 36.90
C PRO A 114 36.70 -12.98 36.03
N VAL A 115 37.56 -12.17 35.47
CA VAL A 115 38.65 -12.61 34.58
C VAL A 115 39.63 -13.53 35.34
N ASP A 116 39.83 -13.29 36.62
CA ASP A 116 40.75 -14.04 37.49
C ASP A 116 40.27 -15.48 37.78
N GLU A 117 39.00 -15.77 37.54
CA GLU A 117 38.42 -17.11 37.70
C GLU A 117 38.33 -17.90 36.39
N MET A 118 38.67 -17.28 35.26
CA MET A 118 38.67 -17.93 33.96
C MET A 118 39.95 -18.68 33.71
N THR A 119 39.83 -19.98 33.45
CA THR A 119 40.94 -20.77 32.93
C THR A 119 41.06 -20.61 31.41
N PRO A 120 42.24 -20.90 30.79
CA PRO A 120 42.36 -20.87 29.32
C PRO A 120 41.35 -21.78 28.59
N ARG A 121 40.93 -22.84 29.26
CA ARG A 121 39.93 -23.80 28.75
C ARG A 121 38.53 -23.16 28.69
N ASP A 122 38.16 -22.35 29.67
CA ASP A 122 36.88 -21.64 29.69
C ASP A 122 36.81 -20.59 28.58
N VAL A 123 37.89 -19.91 28.30
CA VAL A 123 38.00 -18.93 27.20
C VAL A 123 37.88 -19.62 25.84
N ALA A 124 38.51 -20.77 25.66
CA ALA A 124 38.42 -21.55 24.43
C ALA A 124 36.99 -22.03 24.16
N THR A 125 36.23 -22.42 25.17
CA THR A 125 34.83 -22.86 25.06
C THR A 125 33.90 -21.71 24.72
N MET A 126 34.18 -20.49 25.11
CA MET A 126 33.38 -19.32 24.81
C MET A 126 33.52 -18.81 23.38
N VAL A 127 34.60 -19.20 22.67
CA VAL A 127 34.88 -18.78 21.28
C VAL A 127 34.27 -19.73 20.25
N ASP A 128 33.92 -20.93 20.62
CA ASP A 128 33.23 -21.90 19.74
C ASP A 128 31.72 -21.53 19.61
#